data_2472f3e1add20d5ccfe82b303087604a
#
_entry.id   2472f3e1add20d5ccfe82b303087604a
#
_cell.length_a   1.000
_cell.length_b   1.000
_cell.length_c   1.000
_cell.angle_alpha   90.00
_cell.angle_beta   90.00
_cell.angle_gamma   90.00
#
_symmetry.space_group_name_H-M   'P 1'
#
loop_
_entity.id
_entity.type
_entity.pdbx_description
1 polymer ?
#
loop_
_entity_poly.entity_id
_entity_poly.type
_entity_poly.pdbx_seq_one_letter_code
_entity_poly.pdbx_strand_id
1 'polypeptide(L)'
;MARQAAQALDIRPIPTPHPRLVLMVGLPGTGKSTLARRLAAALPAPIVESDRVRRVLFKWPRHSLQESRRVHQVCRVLLEQLLRQGSSAIFDATNLIEAHRALVYQIADRLRIPLIILLVTAPPEVVRDRLEGRLRHRDPTDASEATWPVYERMRRQMEPIGRPYLEVDTSRDLEALLPDLVQAIRQSAWPLPGLPSVPRSPAEEGQGPSNPSLEGSR
;
A
#
# COMPACT_ATOMS: atom_id res chain seq x y z
N MET A 1 5.43 14.63 17.30
CA MET A 1 5.74 14.16 15.94
C MET A 1 4.49 13.92 15.09
N ALA A 2 3.62 12.95 15.41
CA ALA A 2 2.44 12.67 14.55
C ALA A 2 1.52 13.89 14.41
N ARG A 3 1.18 14.60 15.52
CA ARG A 3 0.37 15.82 15.47
C ARG A 3 1.01 16.92 14.63
N GLN A 4 2.31 17.11 14.72
CA GLN A 4 3.05 18.07 13.90
C GLN A 4 3.02 17.69 12.41
N ALA A 5 3.20 16.39 12.10
CA ALA A 5 3.10 15.89 10.73
C ALA A 5 1.68 16.07 10.17
N ALA A 6 0.63 15.79 10.95
CA ALA A 6 -0.76 16.01 10.55
C ALA A 6 -1.02 17.48 10.21
N GLN A 7 -0.56 18.41 11.04
CA GLN A 7 -0.70 19.85 10.80
C GLN A 7 0.08 20.31 9.56
N ALA A 8 1.36 19.92 9.47
CA ALA A 8 2.23 20.35 8.36
C ALA A 8 1.77 19.82 6.99
N LEU A 9 1.11 18.66 6.96
CA LEU A 9 0.62 18.02 5.75
C LEU A 9 -0.87 18.23 5.51
N ASP A 10 -1.54 19.01 6.37
CA ASP A 10 -3.00 19.22 6.35
C ASP A 10 -3.81 17.91 6.31
N ILE A 11 -3.34 16.90 7.02
CA ILE A 11 -4.03 15.61 7.12
C ILE A 11 -5.15 15.76 8.14
N ARG A 12 -6.39 15.84 7.64
CA ARG A 12 -7.60 16.00 8.46
C ARG A 12 -8.53 14.82 8.28
N PRO A 13 -9.26 14.40 9.31
CA PRO A 13 -10.26 13.36 9.17
C PRO A 13 -11.43 13.86 8.30
N ILE A 14 -11.92 12.96 7.47
CA ILE A 14 -13.15 13.13 6.68
C ILE A 14 -14.08 11.99 7.10
N PRO A 15 -14.94 12.18 8.10
CA PRO A 15 -15.81 11.11 8.60
C PRO A 15 -16.70 10.53 7.49
N THR A 16 -16.83 9.21 7.47
CA THR A 16 -17.66 8.47 6.53
C THR A 16 -18.43 7.37 7.27
N PRO A 17 -19.67 7.03 6.84
CA PRO A 17 -20.45 5.97 7.48
C PRO A 17 -19.74 4.61 7.53
N HIS A 18 -18.88 4.36 6.56
CA HIS A 18 -18.18 3.08 6.42
C HIS A 18 -16.68 3.33 6.19
N PRO A 19 -15.91 3.64 7.24
CA PRO A 19 -14.49 3.91 7.12
C PRO A 19 -13.72 2.66 6.62
N ARG A 20 -12.70 2.88 5.79
CA ARG A 20 -11.86 1.84 5.20
C ARG A 20 -10.40 2.25 5.22
N LEU A 21 -9.53 1.27 5.30
CA LEU A 21 -8.10 1.48 5.14
C LEU A 21 -7.65 0.90 3.79
N VAL A 22 -7.11 1.76 2.93
CA VAL A 22 -6.46 1.34 1.68
C VAL A 22 -4.95 1.34 1.88
N LEU A 23 -4.33 0.19 1.73
CA LEU A 23 -2.89 -0.01 1.84
C LEU A 23 -2.29 -0.17 0.45
N MET A 24 -1.50 0.81 0.02
CA MET A 24 -0.74 0.72 -1.24
C MET A 24 0.52 -0.10 -1.00
N VAL A 25 0.80 -1.05 -1.89
CA VAL A 25 2.04 -1.84 -1.91
C VAL A 25 2.64 -1.75 -3.32
N GLY A 26 3.95 -1.63 -3.44
CA GLY A 26 4.60 -1.64 -4.76
C GLY A 26 5.90 -0.86 -4.79
N LEU A 27 6.68 -1.08 -5.84
CA LEU A 27 8.01 -0.52 -6.02
C LEU A 27 7.95 0.98 -6.37
N PRO A 28 9.03 1.74 -6.18
CA PRO A 28 9.13 3.10 -6.68
C PRO A 28 8.88 3.16 -8.20
N GLY A 29 8.23 4.21 -8.68
CA GLY A 29 7.95 4.37 -10.12
C GLY A 29 6.73 3.61 -10.64
N THR A 30 6.11 2.72 -9.85
CA THR A 30 4.91 1.98 -10.27
C THR A 30 3.60 2.79 -10.26
N GLY A 31 3.62 4.09 -9.96
CA GLY A 31 2.42 4.95 -10.03
C GLY A 31 1.54 4.97 -8.79
N LYS A 32 1.99 4.43 -7.64
CA LYS A 32 1.22 4.41 -6.37
C LYS A 32 0.63 5.76 -5.98
N SER A 33 1.46 6.80 -5.91
CA SER A 33 1.03 8.12 -5.46
C SER A 33 0.06 8.78 -6.45
N THR A 34 0.18 8.48 -7.74
CA THR A 34 -0.79 8.92 -8.76
C THR A 34 -2.13 8.22 -8.55
N LEU A 35 -2.12 6.90 -8.35
CA LEU A 35 -3.32 6.13 -8.06
C LEU A 35 -3.95 6.57 -6.73
N ALA A 36 -3.14 6.77 -5.68
CA ALA A 36 -3.61 7.23 -4.37
C ALA A 36 -4.34 8.58 -4.46
N ARG A 37 -3.79 9.55 -5.22
CA ARG A 37 -4.44 10.85 -5.45
C ARG A 37 -5.77 10.72 -6.20
N ARG A 38 -5.84 9.86 -7.22
CA ARG A 38 -7.09 9.60 -7.96
C ARG A 38 -8.14 8.94 -7.07
N LEU A 39 -7.75 7.96 -6.27
CA LEU A 39 -8.63 7.33 -5.30
C LEU A 39 -9.13 8.33 -4.25
N ALA A 40 -8.25 9.17 -3.71
CA ALA A 40 -8.62 10.20 -2.74
C ALA A 40 -9.58 11.25 -3.30
N ALA A 41 -9.52 11.53 -4.60
CA ALA A 41 -10.50 12.41 -5.27
C ALA A 41 -11.88 11.76 -5.40
N ALA A 42 -11.95 10.43 -5.52
CA ALA A 42 -13.21 9.68 -5.65
C ALA A 42 -13.77 9.15 -4.32
N LEU A 43 -12.92 9.07 -3.30
CA LEU A 43 -13.24 8.57 -1.96
C LEU A 43 -12.93 9.67 -0.92
N PRO A 44 -13.77 9.87 0.10
CA PRO A 44 -13.47 10.81 1.19
C PRO A 44 -12.38 10.21 2.11
N ALA A 45 -11.15 10.09 1.61
CA ALA A 45 -10.05 9.40 2.27
C ALA A 45 -8.75 10.23 2.18
N PRO A 46 -8.29 10.84 3.28
CA PRO A 46 -6.99 11.50 3.31
C PRO A 46 -5.85 10.51 3.06
N ILE A 47 -4.79 11.00 2.40
CA ILE A 47 -3.59 10.22 2.08
C ILE A 47 -2.54 10.45 3.17
N VAL A 48 -2.05 9.35 3.75
CA VAL A 48 -0.84 9.33 4.58
C VAL A 48 0.30 8.83 3.69
N GLU A 49 1.12 9.76 3.19
CA GLU A 49 2.24 9.49 2.30
C GLU A 49 3.55 9.45 3.07
N SER A 50 4.26 8.32 3.05
CA SER A 50 5.48 8.12 3.83
C SER A 50 6.61 9.10 3.48
N ASP A 51 6.75 9.45 2.20
CA ASP A 51 7.82 10.35 1.75
C ASP A 51 7.53 11.80 2.16
N ARG A 52 6.28 12.24 2.15
CA ARG A 52 5.88 13.54 2.69
C ARG A 52 6.09 13.61 4.21
N VAL A 53 5.70 12.56 4.94
CA VAL A 53 5.95 12.46 6.39
C VAL A 53 7.46 12.51 6.67
N ARG A 54 8.29 11.84 5.88
CA ARG A 54 9.74 11.88 6.01
C ARG A 54 10.29 13.30 5.88
N ARG A 55 9.86 14.06 4.88
CA ARG A 55 10.29 15.45 4.66
C ARG A 55 9.91 16.38 5.82
N VAL A 56 8.77 16.13 6.47
CA VAL A 56 8.37 16.90 7.66
C VAL A 56 9.22 16.54 8.88
N LEU A 57 9.56 15.25 9.05
CA LEU A 57 10.33 14.79 10.20
C LEU A 57 11.82 15.08 10.12
N PHE A 58 12.36 15.12 8.89
CA PHE A 58 13.80 15.22 8.64
C PHE A 58 14.09 16.29 7.58
N LYS A 59 14.79 17.34 7.99
CA LYS A 59 15.20 18.43 7.07
C LYS A 59 16.11 17.91 5.93
N TRP A 60 16.92 16.89 6.25
CA TRP A 60 17.87 16.26 5.34
C TRP A 60 17.71 14.73 5.43
N PRO A 61 16.76 14.13 4.69
CA PRO A 61 16.53 12.70 4.72
C PRO A 61 17.76 11.90 4.28
N ARG A 62 18.14 10.90 5.04
CA ARG A 62 19.23 9.97 4.72
C ARG A 62 18.73 8.58 4.32
N HIS A 63 17.44 8.36 4.38
CA HIS A 63 16.79 7.07 4.09
C HIS A 63 17.37 5.88 4.88
N SER A 64 17.89 6.16 6.09
CA SER A 64 18.40 5.11 6.97
C SER A 64 17.27 4.22 7.51
N LEU A 65 17.65 3.02 7.99
CA LEU A 65 16.69 2.11 8.62
C LEU A 65 16.01 2.75 9.84
N GLN A 66 16.76 3.54 10.64
CA GLN A 66 16.22 4.23 11.80
C GLN A 66 15.21 5.31 11.41
N GLU A 67 15.52 6.12 10.38
CA GLU A 67 14.56 7.07 9.83
C GLU A 67 13.31 6.38 9.32
N SER A 68 13.47 5.31 8.54
CA SER A 68 12.36 4.56 7.98
C SER A 68 11.45 3.98 9.07
N ARG A 69 12.02 3.43 10.15
CA ARG A 69 11.24 2.97 11.32
C ARG A 69 10.42 4.09 11.95
N ARG A 70 11.03 5.28 12.13
CA ARG A 70 10.33 6.46 12.70
C ARG A 70 9.22 6.96 11.78
N VAL A 71 9.48 7.07 10.48
CA VAL A 71 8.46 7.47 9.48
C VAL A 71 7.28 6.52 9.53
N HIS A 72 7.51 5.21 9.43
CA HIS A 72 6.44 4.21 9.48
C HIS A 72 5.68 4.23 10.81
N GLN A 73 6.36 4.48 11.93
CA GLN A 73 5.70 4.63 13.23
C GLN A 73 4.76 5.84 13.23
N VAL A 74 5.21 6.99 12.72
CA VAL A 74 4.37 8.21 12.63
C VAL A 74 3.21 7.97 11.68
N CYS A 75 3.44 7.35 10.51
CA CYS A 75 2.37 7.01 9.57
C CYS A 75 1.30 6.13 10.24
N ARG A 76 1.69 5.08 10.96
CA ARG A 76 0.73 4.20 11.66
C ARG A 76 -0.09 4.96 12.71
N VAL A 77 0.52 5.86 13.47
CA VAL A 77 -0.21 6.70 14.43
C VAL A 77 -1.23 7.60 13.71
N LEU A 78 -0.85 8.21 12.58
CA LEU A 78 -1.76 9.03 11.77
C LEU A 78 -2.93 8.20 11.21
N LEU A 79 -2.65 7.02 10.66
CA LEU A 79 -3.69 6.12 10.16
C LEU A 79 -4.66 5.73 11.28
N GLU A 80 -4.15 5.31 12.43
CA GLU A 80 -5.00 4.93 13.56
C GLU A 80 -5.85 6.10 14.06
N GLN A 81 -5.31 7.31 14.13
CA GLN A 81 -6.06 8.50 14.50
C GLN A 81 -7.20 8.82 13.54
N LEU A 82 -6.94 8.77 12.21
CA LEU A 82 -7.97 8.98 11.19
C LEU A 82 -9.09 7.95 11.30
N LEU A 83 -8.73 6.67 11.38
CA LEU A 83 -9.68 5.57 11.45
C LEU A 83 -10.53 5.61 12.73
N ARG A 84 -9.93 5.96 13.90
CA ARG A 84 -10.66 6.15 15.16
C ARG A 84 -11.65 7.31 15.13
N GLN A 85 -11.40 8.30 14.27
CA GLN A 85 -12.31 9.43 14.05
C GLN A 85 -13.35 9.16 12.95
N GLY A 86 -13.51 7.88 12.54
CA GLY A 86 -14.48 7.48 11.52
C GLY A 86 -14.11 7.90 10.10
N SER A 87 -12.86 8.30 9.86
CA SER A 87 -12.37 8.63 8.51
C SER A 87 -11.78 7.41 7.84
N SER A 88 -12.02 7.23 6.54
CA SER A 88 -11.18 6.36 5.73
C SER A 88 -9.76 6.92 5.63
N ALA A 89 -8.80 6.08 5.24
CA ALA A 89 -7.43 6.52 5.00
C ALA A 89 -6.77 5.71 3.87
N ILE A 90 -5.89 6.37 3.11
CA ILE A 90 -5.03 5.72 2.12
C ILE A 90 -3.60 5.81 2.63
N PHE A 91 -2.93 4.67 2.79
CA PHE A 91 -1.51 4.63 3.15
C PHE A 91 -0.65 4.46 1.91
N ASP A 92 -0.01 5.54 1.47
CA ASP A 92 0.91 5.55 0.33
C ASP A 92 2.36 5.41 0.81
N ALA A 93 2.88 4.21 0.66
CA ALA A 93 4.27 3.84 0.91
C ALA A 93 4.63 2.62 0.04
N THR A 94 5.90 2.26 -0.04
CA THR A 94 6.31 1.05 -0.77
C THR A 94 5.81 -0.24 -0.10
N ASN A 95 5.79 -0.28 1.24
CA ASN A 95 5.25 -1.37 2.05
C ASN A 95 5.77 -2.76 1.62
N LEU A 96 7.09 -2.87 1.32
CA LEU A 96 7.69 -4.06 0.71
C LEU A 96 7.81 -5.24 1.68
N ILE A 97 8.00 -4.97 2.98
CA ILE A 97 8.31 -5.95 4.02
C ILE A 97 7.02 -6.38 4.72
N GLU A 98 6.76 -7.69 4.79
CA GLU A 98 5.52 -8.21 5.38
C GLU A 98 5.38 -7.87 6.86
N ALA A 99 6.45 -7.93 7.62
CA ALA A 99 6.42 -7.55 9.03
C ALA A 99 5.97 -6.09 9.24
N HIS A 100 6.28 -5.19 8.30
CA HIS A 100 5.81 -3.80 8.36
C HIS A 100 4.33 -3.70 7.97
N ARG A 101 3.88 -4.46 6.97
CA ARG A 101 2.46 -4.54 6.57
C ARG A 101 1.61 -5.12 7.70
N ALA A 102 2.10 -6.16 8.37
CA ALA A 102 1.40 -6.79 9.50
C ALA A 102 1.05 -5.79 10.61
N LEU A 103 1.90 -4.79 10.88
CA LEU A 103 1.59 -3.73 11.85
C LEU A 103 0.43 -2.83 11.39
N VAL A 104 0.24 -2.67 10.08
CA VAL A 104 -0.90 -1.93 9.51
C VAL A 104 -2.16 -2.81 9.55
N TYR A 105 -2.02 -4.11 9.24
CA TYR A 105 -3.12 -5.08 9.35
C TYR A 105 -3.70 -5.10 10.76
N GLN A 106 -2.84 -5.13 11.79
CA GLN A 106 -3.27 -5.11 13.19
C GLN A 106 -4.10 -3.86 13.56
N ILE A 107 -3.83 -2.71 12.94
CA ILE A 107 -4.65 -1.51 13.16
C ILE A 107 -6.06 -1.73 12.62
N ALA A 108 -6.19 -2.22 11.38
CA ALA A 108 -7.47 -2.49 10.75
C ALA A 108 -8.27 -3.54 11.53
N ASP A 109 -7.62 -4.66 11.92
CA ASP A 109 -8.23 -5.75 12.68
C ASP A 109 -8.75 -5.27 14.05
N ARG A 110 -7.90 -4.57 14.80
CA ARG A 110 -8.26 -4.05 16.13
C ARG A 110 -9.42 -3.06 16.09
N LEU A 111 -9.49 -2.25 15.05
CA LEU A 111 -10.57 -1.28 14.86
C LEU A 111 -11.78 -1.86 14.12
N ARG A 112 -11.69 -3.12 13.67
CA ARG A 112 -12.71 -3.80 12.86
C ARG A 112 -13.08 -3.01 11.60
N ILE A 113 -12.06 -2.45 10.94
CA ILE A 113 -12.20 -1.65 9.72
C ILE A 113 -11.73 -2.49 8.53
N PRO A 114 -12.51 -2.55 7.44
CA PRO A 114 -12.09 -3.23 6.22
C PRO A 114 -10.75 -2.70 5.71
N LEU A 115 -9.83 -3.64 5.43
CA LEU A 115 -8.53 -3.38 4.84
C LEU A 115 -8.54 -3.81 3.37
N ILE A 116 -8.21 -2.90 2.47
CA ILE A 116 -8.04 -3.16 1.05
C ILE A 116 -6.56 -2.98 0.70
N ILE A 117 -5.92 -4.04 0.23
CA ILE A 117 -4.52 -4.00 -0.17
C ILE A 117 -4.46 -3.88 -1.68
N LEU A 118 -3.76 -2.87 -2.19
CA LEU A 118 -3.53 -2.65 -3.61
C LEU A 118 -2.06 -2.87 -3.93
N LEU A 119 -1.75 -3.97 -4.62
CA LEU A 119 -0.43 -4.19 -5.22
C LEU A 119 -0.37 -3.40 -6.53
N VAL A 120 0.39 -2.33 -6.53
CA VAL A 120 0.53 -1.44 -7.70
C VAL A 120 1.77 -1.81 -8.48
N THR A 121 1.54 -2.25 -9.71
CA THR A 121 2.58 -2.72 -10.62
C THR A 121 2.67 -1.86 -11.88
N ALA A 122 3.76 -2.01 -12.60
CA ALA A 122 3.95 -1.59 -13.98
C ALA A 122 5.14 -2.38 -14.57
N PRO A 123 5.19 -2.60 -15.90
CA PRO A 123 6.34 -3.20 -16.56
C PRO A 123 7.64 -2.45 -16.25
N PRO A 124 8.77 -3.17 -16.09
CA PRO A 124 10.05 -2.56 -15.70
C PRO A 124 10.50 -1.43 -16.64
N GLU A 125 10.28 -1.55 -17.93
CA GLU A 125 10.57 -0.51 -18.93
C GLU A 125 9.77 0.76 -18.67
N VAL A 126 8.47 0.66 -18.38
CA VAL A 126 7.60 1.80 -18.04
C VAL A 126 8.06 2.47 -16.73
N VAL A 127 8.45 1.66 -15.75
CA VAL A 127 9.00 2.18 -14.48
C VAL A 127 10.29 2.96 -14.73
N ARG A 128 11.19 2.42 -15.56
CA ARG A 128 12.46 3.05 -15.90
C ARG A 128 12.25 4.40 -16.56
N ASP A 129 11.39 4.45 -17.57
CA ASP A 129 11.06 5.70 -18.29
C ASP A 129 10.47 6.75 -17.34
N ARG A 130 9.59 6.34 -16.41
CA ARG A 130 9.02 7.23 -15.41
C ARG A 130 10.07 7.78 -14.43
N LEU A 131 10.98 6.92 -13.96
CA LEU A 131 12.04 7.34 -13.04
C LEU A 131 13.05 8.27 -13.73
N GLU A 132 13.44 7.99 -14.98
CA GLU A 132 14.30 8.85 -15.77
C GLU A 132 13.62 10.18 -16.14
N GLY A 133 12.33 10.14 -16.48
CA GLY A 133 11.52 11.33 -16.74
C GLY A 133 11.46 12.27 -15.54
N ARG A 134 11.32 11.73 -14.32
CA ARG A 134 11.35 12.52 -13.08
C ARG A 134 12.67 13.24 -12.86
N LEU A 135 13.79 12.61 -13.17
CA LEU A 135 15.10 13.23 -13.04
C LEU A 135 15.28 14.42 -13.99
N ARG A 136 14.65 14.34 -15.18
CA ARG A 136 14.68 15.40 -16.19
C ARG A 136 13.71 16.57 -15.87
N HIS A 137 12.52 16.23 -15.35
CA HIS A 137 11.44 17.19 -15.08
C HIS A 137 11.12 17.22 -13.58
N ARG A 138 12.06 17.72 -12.76
CA ARG A 138 11.86 17.79 -11.29
C ARG A 138 10.55 18.50 -10.97
N ASP A 139 9.52 17.70 -10.66
CA ASP A 139 8.26 18.20 -10.11
C ASP A 139 8.45 18.45 -8.60
N PRO A 140 8.34 19.71 -8.12
CA PRO A 140 8.47 20.01 -6.69
C PRO A 140 7.41 19.30 -5.82
N THR A 141 6.33 18.86 -6.42
CA THR A 141 5.24 18.13 -5.72
C THR A 141 5.52 16.63 -5.55
N ASP A 142 6.47 16.06 -6.32
CA ASP A 142 6.87 14.68 -6.17
C ASP A 142 7.82 14.52 -4.97
N ALA A 143 7.35 13.79 -3.97
CA ALA A 143 8.11 13.54 -2.76
C ALA A 143 9.14 12.41 -2.90
N SER A 144 9.07 11.61 -3.95
CA SER A 144 9.95 10.45 -4.15
C SER A 144 11.28 10.85 -4.82
N GLU A 145 12.39 10.41 -4.24
CA GLU A 145 13.75 10.59 -4.77
C GLU A 145 14.33 9.29 -5.36
N ALA A 146 13.46 8.30 -5.61
CA ALA A 146 13.89 6.99 -6.06
C ALA A 146 14.43 7.03 -7.49
N THR A 147 15.58 6.35 -7.70
CA THR A 147 16.24 6.15 -8.99
C THR A 147 16.13 4.69 -9.42
N TRP A 148 16.53 4.39 -10.68
CA TRP A 148 16.52 3.00 -11.17
C TRP A 148 17.34 2.03 -10.30
N PRO A 149 18.58 2.32 -9.84
CA PRO A 149 19.29 1.43 -8.93
C PRO A 149 18.56 1.19 -7.60
N VAL A 150 17.80 2.18 -7.09
CA VAL A 150 16.96 2.02 -5.91
C VAL A 150 15.81 1.06 -6.19
N TYR A 151 15.15 1.18 -7.35
CA TYR A 151 14.11 0.26 -7.79
C TYR A 151 14.61 -1.19 -7.82
N GLU A 152 15.75 -1.45 -8.49
CA GLU A 152 16.30 -2.80 -8.60
C GLU A 152 16.67 -3.42 -7.25
N ARG A 153 17.24 -2.61 -6.34
CA ARG A 153 17.53 -3.06 -4.98
C ARG A 153 16.25 -3.40 -4.22
N MET A 154 15.23 -2.56 -4.29
CA MET A 154 13.95 -2.76 -3.61
C MET A 154 13.17 -3.93 -4.19
N ARG A 155 13.25 -4.18 -5.49
CA ARG A 155 12.63 -5.34 -6.14
C ARG A 155 13.08 -6.66 -5.52
N ARG A 156 14.37 -6.77 -5.18
CA ARG A 156 14.92 -7.97 -4.51
C ARG A 156 14.50 -8.11 -3.04
N GLN A 157 14.00 -7.04 -2.45
CA GLN A 157 13.57 -7.01 -1.04
C GLN A 157 12.05 -7.14 -0.88
N MET A 158 11.31 -7.21 -1.99
CA MET A 158 9.87 -7.28 -1.93
C MET A 158 9.43 -8.68 -1.46
N GLU A 159 8.77 -8.72 -0.32
CA GLU A 159 8.23 -9.93 0.27
C GLU A 159 6.79 -10.20 -0.18
N PRO A 160 6.38 -11.47 -0.27
CA PRO A 160 4.98 -11.84 -0.56
C PRO A 160 4.00 -11.13 0.38
N ILE A 161 2.79 -10.88 -0.10
CA ILE A 161 1.72 -10.26 0.69
C ILE A 161 0.94 -11.40 1.35
N GLY A 162 0.90 -11.41 2.69
CA GLY A 162 0.26 -12.46 3.49
C GLY A 162 -1.27 -12.36 3.60
N ARG A 163 -1.91 -11.47 2.86
CA ARG A 163 -3.37 -11.28 2.82
C ARG A 163 -3.87 -11.13 1.39
N PRO A 164 -5.17 -11.34 1.14
CA PRO A 164 -5.78 -11.05 -0.16
C PRO A 164 -5.51 -9.60 -0.59
N TYR A 165 -5.16 -9.40 -1.84
CA TYR A 165 -4.87 -8.10 -2.43
C TYR A 165 -5.41 -8.00 -3.86
N LEU A 166 -5.56 -6.77 -4.33
CA LEU A 166 -5.84 -6.43 -5.72
C LEU A 166 -4.56 -6.02 -6.41
N GLU A 167 -4.28 -6.57 -7.57
CA GLU A 167 -3.19 -6.09 -8.40
C GLU A 167 -3.71 -5.04 -9.39
N VAL A 168 -3.03 -3.89 -9.43
CA VAL A 168 -3.35 -2.78 -10.32
C VAL A 168 -2.13 -2.45 -11.17
N ASP A 169 -2.19 -2.81 -12.44
CA ASP A 169 -1.18 -2.43 -13.43
C ASP A 169 -1.45 -1.01 -13.94
N THR A 170 -0.59 -0.08 -13.55
CA THR A 170 -0.71 1.34 -13.90
C THR A 170 -0.15 1.69 -15.27
N SER A 171 0.34 0.73 -16.05
CA SER A 171 0.65 0.92 -17.46
C SER A 171 -0.61 0.94 -18.33
N ARG A 172 -1.71 0.41 -17.80
CA ARG A 172 -3.03 0.42 -18.43
C ARG A 172 -3.75 1.75 -18.20
N ASP A 173 -4.84 1.94 -18.90
CA ASP A 173 -5.71 3.10 -18.71
C ASP A 173 -6.33 3.10 -17.30
N LEU A 174 -5.79 3.95 -16.44
CA LEU A 174 -6.27 4.10 -15.07
C LEU A 174 -7.65 4.76 -14.99
N GLU A 175 -8.04 5.57 -15.98
CA GLU A 175 -9.38 6.19 -16.01
C GLU A 175 -10.46 5.15 -16.21
N ALA A 176 -10.20 4.17 -17.07
CA ALA A 176 -11.11 3.05 -17.28
C ALA A 176 -11.21 2.12 -16.04
N LEU A 177 -10.12 1.94 -15.30
CA LEU A 177 -10.07 1.04 -14.12
C LEU A 177 -10.61 1.69 -12.84
N LEU A 178 -10.55 3.01 -12.74
CA LEU A 178 -10.85 3.73 -11.50
C LEU A 178 -12.27 3.53 -10.97
N PRO A 179 -13.34 3.56 -11.81
CA PRO A 179 -14.72 3.32 -11.34
C PRO A 179 -14.89 1.97 -10.65
N ASP A 180 -14.38 0.90 -11.27
CA ASP A 180 -14.50 -0.46 -10.75
C ASP A 180 -13.71 -0.62 -9.44
N LEU A 181 -12.51 -0.05 -9.38
CA LEU A 181 -11.68 -0.05 -8.19
C LEU A 181 -12.33 0.72 -7.03
N VAL A 182 -12.91 1.88 -7.30
CA VAL A 182 -13.65 2.68 -6.31
C VAL A 182 -14.89 1.92 -5.82
N GLN A 183 -15.63 1.28 -6.71
CA GLN A 183 -16.79 0.47 -6.37
C GLN A 183 -16.39 -0.70 -5.47
N ALA A 184 -15.33 -1.40 -5.81
CA ALA A 184 -14.78 -2.47 -5.01
C ALA A 184 -14.36 -2.04 -3.61
N ILE A 185 -13.65 -0.92 -3.51
CA ILE A 185 -13.27 -0.34 -2.23
C ILE A 185 -14.52 0.00 -1.41
N ARG A 186 -15.56 0.57 -2.03
CA ARG A 186 -16.81 0.92 -1.35
C ARG A 186 -17.60 -0.29 -0.86
N GLN A 187 -17.62 -1.36 -1.63
CA GLN A 187 -18.39 -2.56 -1.28
C GLN A 187 -17.64 -3.47 -0.32
N SER A 188 -16.33 -3.27 -0.11
CA SER A 188 -15.41 -4.22 0.57
C SER A 188 -15.57 -5.62 0.01
N ALA A 189 -15.98 -5.72 -1.28
CA ALA A 189 -16.26 -6.98 -1.94
C ALA A 189 -14.97 -7.60 -2.45
N TRP A 190 -14.79 -8.86 -2.16
CA TRP A 190 -13.74 -9.71 -2.71
C TRP A 190 -14.36 -11.05 -3.15
N PRO A 191 -14.04 -11.61 -4.32
CA PRO A 191 -13.22 -11.08 -5.41
C PRO A 191 -13.98 -10.06 -6.28
N LEU A 192 -13.23 -9.18 -6.99
CA LEU A 192 -13.80 -8.22 -7.92
C LEU A 192 -14.14 -8.89 -9.25
N PRO A 193 -15.34 -8.66 -9.82
CA PRO A 193 -15.62 -9.04 -11.19
C PRO A 193 -14.69 -8.29 -12.14
N GLY A 194 -13.96 -9.03 -13.00
CA GLY A 194 -13.14 -8.44 -14.06
C GLY A 194 -11.69 -8.11 -13.73
N LEU A 195 -11.25 -8.20 -12.46
CA LEU A 195 -9.84 -8.14 -12.10
C LEU A 195 -9.29 -9.53 -11.77
N PRO A 196 -8.08 -9.89 -12.23
CA PRO A 196 -7.53 -11.21 -11.93
C PRO A 196 -7.34 -11.37 -10.43
N SER A 197 -8.02 -12.35 -9.86
CA SER A 197 -7.73 -12.82 -8.50
C SER A 197 -6.39 -13.53 -8.53
N VAL A 198 -5.39 -13.00 -7.84
CA VAL A 198 -4.12 -13.72 -7.68
C VAL A 198 -4.37 -14.93 -6.78
N PRO A 199 -3.92 -16.14 -7.17
CA PRO A 199 -4.11 -17.36 -6.38
C PRO A 199 -3.51 -17.23 -4.99
N ARG A 200 -4.10 -17.92 -4.03
CA ARG A 200 -3.52 -18.11 -2.69
C ARG A 200 -2.08 -18.56 -2.79
N SER A 201 -1.23 -18.04 -1.91
CA SER A 201 0.17 -18.43 -1.80
C SER A 201 0.31 -19.97 -1.77
N PRO A 202 1.32 -20.57 -2.43
CA PRO A 202 1.50 -22.02 -2.50
C PRO A 202 1.81 -22.73 -1.17
N ALA A 203 1.69 -22.03 -0.04
CA ALA A 203 1.88 -22.60 1.30
C ALA A 203 0.69 -23.47 1.79
N GLU A 204 -0.46 -23.51 1.11
CA GLU A 204 -1.64 -24.27 1.54
C GLU A 204 -1.89 -25.57 0.76
N GLU A 205 -1.11 -25.91 -0.27
CA GLU A 205 -1.26 -27.15 -1.03
C GLU A 205 -0.44 -28.33 -0.49
N GLY A 206 0.16 -28.24 0.68
CA GLY A 206 1.12 -29.21 1.23
C GLY A 206 0.64 -30.12 2.36
N GLN A 207 -0.66 -30.21 2.67
CA GLN A 207 -1.17 -31.20 3.63
C GLN A 207 -2.41 -31.91 3.09
N GLY A 208 -2.17 -32.83 2.17
CA GLY A 208 -3.11 -33.91 1.88
C GLY A 208 -3.18 -34.88 3.07
N PRO A 209 -4.35 -35.46 3.39
CA PRO A 209 -4.51 -36.34 4.53
C PRO A 209 -3.65 -37.61 4.35
N SER A 210 -2.71 -37.81 5.25
CA SER A 210 -1.96 -39.06 5.40
C SER A 210 -2.96 -40.17 5.79
N ASN A 211 -3.23 -41.03 4.87
CA ASN A 211 -3.99 -42.24 5.09
C ASN A 211 -3.16 -43.22 5.93
N PRO A 212 -3.58 -43.65 7.11
CA PRO A 212 -2.89 -44.72 7.81
C PRO A 212 -3.33 -46.06 7.18
N SER A 213 -2.42 -46.63 6.40
CA SER A 213 -2.55 -47.99 5.90
C SER A 213 -2.54 -48.99 7.06
N LEU A 214 -3.64 -49.69 7.19
CA LEU A 214 -3.80 -50.93 7.92
C LEU A 214 -2.98 -52.04 7.25
N GLU A 215 -1.98 -52.54 7.93
CA GLU A 215 -1.44 -53.87 7.78
C GLU A 215 -1.26 -54.38 9.22
N GLY A 216 -1.87 -55.34 9.68
CA GLY A 216 -2.41 -56.64 9.28
C GLY A 216 -1.36 -57.74 9.44
N SER A 217 -1.54 -58.55 10.44
CA SER A 217 -1.08 -59.96 10.59
C SER A 217 0.39 -60.23 10.86
N ARG A 218 0.74 -60.61 12.01
CA ARG A 218 0.99 -61.97 12.55
C ARG A 218 1.62 -61.91 13.93
#